data_f00624516d81755065bf8a891ebe1744
#
_entry.id   f00624516d81755065bf8a891ebe1744
#
_cell.length_a   1.000
_cell.length_b   1.000
_cell.length_c   1.000
_cell.angle_alpha   90.00
_cell.angle_beta   90.00
_cell.angle_gamma   90.00
#
_symmetry.space_group_name_H-M   'P 1'
#
loop_
_entity.id
_entity.type
_entity.pdbx_description
1 polymer ?
#
loop_
_entity_poly.entity_id
_entity_poly.type
_entity_poly.pdbx_seq_one_letter_code
_entity_poly.pdbx_strand_id
1 'polypeptide(L)'
;MIKLMAYMSTPGGLTGAPRRLLTLARVLKAEGVQVCVATQSGSALIQAAEAEGFATVSSDSAGVLALRHGSLFGGGVFFRLRVLGALLVQNWRFRSLVRRERGDVIWIRGSKGIAFAGLGALISRRPLVWDVGYELPSRGLVRWLHRFGLWAADAVVFQYRAAADGIFGSRLASRYRAKFHAIIPGIDLASLAACSRSRATRAVGKEAPFRILQVGTICERKNQRLLIEALQCLSRDGGCQSVEVRLVGGVFEKAYAEDSRRRLADSGLGSVVQFLGWRDDVHALMAEADLLVMPSKYEGVPNTVQEAMAIGLPVMVSNAGGMPEVVAHGKTGWVLPADDPEAWAKQIDACRLDRELCREVGEAAAAYAAEHFGTESWGRQYAGVIKRLVPNGRRR
;
A
#
# COMPACT_ATOMS: atom_id res chain seq x y z
N MET A 1 -16.35 11.88 23.11
CA MET A 1 -15.93 11.44 21.76
C MET A 1 -14.42 11.62 21.68
N ILE A 2 -13.68 10.60 21.23
CA ILE A 2 -12.20 10.67 21.13
C ILE A 2 -11.83 11.48 19.90
N LYS A 3 -10.93 12.46 20.04
CA LYS A 3 -10.42 13.26 18.93
C LYS A 3 -9.04 12.77 18.51
N LEU A 4 -8.95 12.18 17.31
CA LEU A 4 -7.71 11.72 16.68
C LEU A 4 -7.10 12.84 15.84
N MET A 5 -5.86 13.21 16.07
CA MET A 5 -5.08 14.04 15.18
C MET A 5 -4.25 13.13 14.25
N ALA A 6 -4.64 13.02 13.00
CA ALA A 6 -4.00 12.18 12.00
C ALA A 6 -3.00 13.00 11.15
N TYR A 7 -1.71 12.79 11.36
CA TYR A 7 -0.65 13.49 10.65
C TYR A 7 -0.02 12.61 9.56
N MET A 8 0.01 13.15 8.34
CA MET A 8 0.71 12.55 7.21
C MET A 8 1.49 13.62 6.45
N SER A 9 2.80 13.41 6.29
CA SER A 9 3.63 14.29 5.45
C SER A 9 3.46 13.92 3.98
N THR A 10 2.65 14.68 3.24
CA THR A 10 2.44 14.49 1.81
C THR A 10 2.40 15.84 1.07
N PRO A 11 3.49 16.23 0.39
CA PRO A 11 3.52 17.48 -0.39
C PRO A 11 2.91 17.35 -1.79
N GLY A 12 2.47 16.16 -2.19
CA GLY A 12 2.03 15.86 -3.55
C GLY A 12 0.53 15.65 -3.69
N GLY A 13 0.15 15.07 -4.84
CA GLY A 13 -1.24 14.78 -5.19
C GLY A 13 -1.87 13.66 -4.35
N LEU A 14 -3.16 13.42 -4.57
CA LEU A 14 -3.96 12.43 -3.86
C LEU A 14 -3.66 11.00 -4.37
N THR A 15 -2.51 10.46 -3.98
CA THR A 15 -2.06 9.10 -4.31
C THR A 15 -2.64 8.05 -3.35
N GLY A 16 -2.20 6.80 -3.43
CA GLY A 16 -2.75 5.69 -2.64
C GLY A 16 -2.73 5.90 -1.12
N ALA A 17 -1.62 6.41 -0.54
CA ALA A 17 -1.53 6.60 0.91
C ALA A 17 -2.45 7.72 1.45
N PRO A 18 -2.54 8.92 0.83
CA PRO A 18 -3.53 9.94 1.19
C PRO A 18 -4.98 9.47 1.03
N ARG A 19 -5.33 8.79 -0.06
CA ARG A 19 -6.67 8.21 -0.25
C ARG A 19 -7.01 7.21 0.87
N ARG A 20 -6.05 6.37 1.25
CA ARG A 20 -6.21 5.42 2.36
C ARG A 20 -6.45 6.11 3.70
N LEU A 21 -5.80 7.26 3.96
CA LEU A 21 -6.08 8.05 5.18
C LEU A 21 -7.52 8.59 5.19
N LEU A 22 -8.03 9.10 4.06
CA LEU A 22 -9.42 9.57 3.97
C LEU A 22 -10.41 8.42 4.21
N THR A 23 -10.17 7.26 3.61
CA THR A 23 -10.98 6.07 3.88
C THR A 23 -10.93 5.68 5.35
N LEU A 24 -9.75 5.68 5.99
CA LEU A 24 -9.61 5.42 7.42
C LEU A 24 -10.38 6.48 8.26
N ALA A 25 -10.30 7.75 7.89
CA ALA A 25 -11.01 8.81 8.60
C ALA A 25 -12.54 8.61 8.55
N ARG A 26 -13.09 8.20 7.38
CA ARG A 26 -14.52 7.88 7.23
C ARG A 26 -14.96 6.74 8.15
N VAL A 27 -14.23 5.63 8.13
CA VAL A 27 -14.61 4.46 8.94
C VAL A 27 -14.39 4.70 10.44
N LEU A 28 -13.39 5.47 10.83
CA LEU A 28 -13.19 5.88 12.22
C LEU A 28 -14.30 6.83 12.72
N LYS A 29 -14.81 7.72 11.85
CA LYS A 29 -15.95 8.57 12.16
C LYS A 29 -17.20 7.72 12.46
N ALA A 30 -17.46 6.67 11.68
CA ALA A 30 -18.54 5.70 11.93
C ALA A 30 -18.34 4.96 13.28
N GLU A 31 -17.10 4.72 13.69
CA GLU A 31 -16.75 4.10 14.99
C GLU A 31 -16.75 5.08 16.18
N GLY A 32 -17.20 6.31 15.98
CA GLY A 32 -17.31 7.33 17.03
C GLY A 32 -15.99 8.05 17.35
N VAL A 33 -15.00 8.02 16.46
CA VAL A 33 -13.73 8.76 16.57
C VAL A 33 -13.79 10.00 15.68
N GLN A 34 -13.65 11.18 16.25
CA GLN A 34 -13.54 12.43 15.50
C GLN A 34 -12.12 12.55 14.94
N VAL A 35 -11.98 12.66 13.61
CA VAL A 35 -10.68 12.77 12.96
C VAL A 35 -10.41 14.20 12.53
N CYS A 36 -9.23 14.72 12.90
CA CYS A 36 -8.65 15.95 12.38
C CYS A 36 -7.44 15.61 11.53
N VAL A 37 -7.49 15.94 10.24
CA VAL A 37 -6.40 15.63 9.29
C VAL A 37 -5.37 16.75 9.33
N ALA A 38 -4.13 16.39 9.66
CA ALA A 38 -3.00 17.32 9.72
C ALA A 38 -1.98 16.96 8.63
N THR A 39 -1.59 17.93 7.79
CA THR A 39 -0.57 17.76 6.75
C THR A 39 0.06 19.10 6.39
N GLN A 40 0.89 19.12 5.36
CA GLN A 40 1.55 20.34 4.88
C GLN A 40 0.56 21.22 4.11
N SER A 41 0.75 22.55 4.20
CA SER A 41 -0.03 23.53 3.44
C SER A 41 0.05 23.25 1.93
N GLY A 42 -1.06 23.47 1.21
CA GLY A 42 -1.15 23.23 -0.22
C GLY A 42 -1.22 21.76 -0.64
N SER A 43 -1.33 20.83 0.32
CA SER A 43 -1.53 19.41 0.02
C SER A 43 -2.94 19.15 -0.50
N ALA A 44 -3.06 18.38 -1.59
CA ALA A 44 -4.35 17.90 -2.10
C ALA A 44 -5.16 17.10 -1.07
N LEU A 45 -4.50 16.56 -0.04
CA LEU A 45 -5.16 15.86 1.05
C LEU A 45 -6.03 16.80 1.91
N ILE A 46 -5.61 18.07 2.10
CA ILE A 46 -6.43 19.06 2.85
C ILE A 46 -7.75 19.28 2.11
N GLN A 47 -7.67 19.66 0.83
CA GLN A 47 -8.86 19.93 0.01
C GLN A 47 -9.82 18.74 -0.02
N ALA A 48 -9.29 17.55 -0.21
CA ALA A 48 -10.10 16.34 -0.23
C ALA A 48 -10.73 16.02 1.14
N ALA A 49 -10.02 16.26 2.25
CA ALA A 49 -10.56 16.06 3.60
C ALA A 49 -11.66 17.09 3.94
N GLU A 50 -11.48 18.34 3.55
CA GLU A 50 -12.47 19.41 3.71
C GLU A 50 -13.73 19.15 2.89
N ALA A 51 -13.58 18.69 1.64
CA ALA A 51 -14.69 18.30 0.79
C ALA A 51 -15.54 17.16 1.40
N GLU A 52 -14.94 16.31 2.24
CA GLU A 52 -15.62 15.26 2.99
C GLU A 52 -16.09 15.70 4.40
N GLY A 53 -15.93 16.99 4.75
CA GLY A 53 -16.37 17.55 6.03
C GLY A 53 -15.51 17.14 7.24
N PHE A 54 -14.24 16.80 7.02
CA PHE A 54 -13.28 16.59 8.10
C PHE A 54 -12.64 17.91 8.54
N ALA A 55 -12.37 18.03 9.83
CA ALA A 55 -11.51 19.10 10.33
C ALA A 55 -10.09 18.93 9.78
N THR A 56 -9.51 20.01 9.29
CA THR A 56 -8.15 20.01 8.74
C THR A 56 -7.27 21.02 9.47
N VAL A 57 -5.98 20.74 9.52
CA VAL A 57 -4.97 21.65 10.06
C VAL A 57 -3.73 21.59 9.17
N SER A 58 -3.30 22.75 8.71
CA SER A 58 -2.03 22.84 8.00
C SER A 58 -0.86 23.07 8.95
N SER A 59 0.19 22.34 8.70
CA SER A 59 1.49 22.50 9.34
C SER A 59 2.48 23.00 8.29
N ASP A 60 2.75 24.30 8.29
CA ASP A 60 3.68 24.90 7.33
C ASP A 60 5.09 24.37 7.56
N SER A 61 5.51 23.43 6.74
CA SER A 61 6.92 23.04 6.65
C SER A 61 7.62 23.93 5.62
N ALA A 62 8.20 25.03 6.10
CA ALA A 62 8.89 25.97 5.22
C ALA A 62 10.14 25.37 4.56
N GLY A 63 10.28 25.60 3.25
CA GLY A 63 11.54 25.56 2.50
C GLY A 63 12.25 24.20 2.44
N VAL A 64 13.25 24.00 3.28
CA VAL A 64 14.17 22.84 3.24
C VAL A 64 13.47 21.48 3.42
N LEU A 65 12.33 21.44 4.12
CA LEU A 65 11.57 20.20 4.37
C LEU A 65 10.62 19.82 3.23
N ALA A 66 10.43 20.67 2.24
CA ALA A 66 9.63 20.38 1.05
C ALA A 66 10.34 19.46 0.03
N LEU A 67 11.63 19.19 0.24
CA LEU A 67 12.43 18.35 -0.67
C LEU A 67 11.93 16.91 -0.73
N ARG A 68 12.01 16.32 -1.93
CA ARG A 68 11.66 14.92 -2.18
C ARG A 68 12.58 13.94 -1.43
N HIS A 69 12.11 12.70 -1.23
CA HIS A 69 12.86 11.62 -0.57
C HIS A 69 14.32 11.51 -1.06
N GLY A 70 15.25 11.34 -0.11
CA GLY A 70 16.68 11.13 -0.37
C GLY A 70 17.55 12.37 -0.31
N SER A 71 17.03 13.56 -0.64
CA SER A 71 17.83 14.80 -0.65
C SER A 71 17.97 15.48 0.72
N LEU A 72 17.15 15.13 1.70
CA LEU A 72 17.18 15.74 3.05
C LEU A 72 18.49 15.48 3.81
N PHE A 73 19.22 14.42 3.49
CA PHE A 73 20.45 14.04 4.19
C PHE A 73 21.69 14.06 3.29
N GLY A 74 21.55 14.48 2.04
CA GLY A 74 22.58 14.47 0.99
C GLY A 74 23.40 15.76 0.86
N GLY A 75 23.49 16.59 1.88
CA GLY A 75 24.24 17.86 1.83
C GLY A 75 25.42 17.92 2.79
N GLY A 76 26.23 18.99 2.67
CA GLY A 76 27.31 19.31 3.61
C GLY A 76 26.79 19.57 5.03
N VAL A 77 27.73 19.76 5.99
CA VAL A 77 27.40 19.91 7.42
C VAL A 77 26.39 21.04 7.68
N PHE A 78 26.58 22.20 7.06
CA PHE A 78 25.67 23.35 7.19
C PHE A 78 24.26 23.05 6.71
N PHE A 79 24.12 22.30 5.61
CA PHE A 79 22.80 21.90 5.12
C PHE A 79 22.11 20.95 6.12
N ARG A 80 22.85 20.00 6.69
CA ARG A 80 22.31 19.07 7.70
C ARG A 80 21.88 19.80 8.98
N LEU A 81 22.63 20.80 9.43
CA LEU A 81 22.25 21.65 10.57
C LEU A 81 20.96 22.44 10.28
N ARG A 82 20.82 23.01 9.05
CA ARG A 82 19.58 23.66 8.61
C ARG A 82 18.39 22.71 8.61
N VAL A 83 18.56 21.49 8.11
CA VAL A 83 17.52 20.47 8.13
C VAL A 83 17.12 20.11 9.57
N LEU A 84 18.10 19.92 10.46
CA LEU A 84 17.84 19.63 11.87
C LEU A 84 17.08 20.77 12.56
N GLY A 85 17.49 22.02 12.38
CA GLY A 85 16.80 23.18 12.89
C GLY A 85 15.36 23.28 12.39
N ALA A 86 15.16 23.05 11.07
CA ALA A 86 13.83 23.04 10.48
C ALA A 86 12.93 21.91 11.05
N LEU A 87 13.49 20.73 11.32
CA LEU A 87 12.78 19.61 11.94
C LEU A 87 12.37 19.95 13.39
N LEU A 88 13.24 20.61 14.17
CA LEU A 88 12.91 21.04 15.53
C LEU A 88 11.78 22.07 15.53
N VAL A 89 11.83 23.07 14.65
CA VAL A 89 10.77 24.07 14.48
C VAL A 89 9.45 23.40 14.08
N GLN A 90 9.52 22.45 13.13
CA GLN A 90 8.34 21.71 12.67
C GLN A 90 7.70 20.89 13.80
N ASN A 91 8.49 20.20 14.60
CA ASN A 91 8.00 19.44 15.76
C ASN A 91 7.39 20.36 16.84
N TRP A 92 7.98 21.54 17.06
CA TRP A 92 7.41 22.54 17.98
C TRP A 92 6.05 23.07 17.49
N ARG A 93 5.94 23.41 16.20
CA ARG A 93 4.68 23.80 15.57
C ARG A 93 3.64 22.70 15.70
N PHE A 94 4.01 21.44 15.43
CA PHE A 94 3.11 20.30 15.56
C PHE A 94 2.59 20.14 16.99
N ARG A 95 3.47 20.26 18.00
CA ARG A 95 3.04 20.28 19.41
C ARG A 95 2.01 21.38 19.70
N SER A 96 2.22 22.57 19.17
CA SER A 96 1.28 23.70 19.34
C SER A 96 -0.07 23.41 18.69
N LEU A 97 -0.07 22.77 17.53
CA LEU A 97 -1.28 22.30 16.84
C LEU A 97 -2.04 21.26 17.68
N VAL A 98 -1.34 20.24 18.20
CA VAL A 98 -1.97 19.21 19.07
C VAL A 98 -2.67 19.83 20.26
N ARG A 99 -2.05 20.85 20.89
CA ARG A 99 -2.63 21.56 22.03
C ARG A 99 -3.84 22.41 21.64
N ARG A 100 -3.72 23.18 20.54
CA ARG A 100 -4.80 24.04 20.02
C ARG A 100 -6.02 23.23 19.66
N GLU A 101 -5.83 22.12 18.95
CA GLU A 101 -6.90 21.24 18.49
C GLU A 101 -7.41 20.28 19.56
N ARG A 102 -6.80 20.26 20.74
CA ARG A 102 -7.18 19.37 21.85
C ARG A 102 -7.27 17.89 21.44
N GLY A 103 -6.33 17.41 20.61
CA GLY A 103 -6.27 16.01 20.22
C GLY A 103 -6.06 15.09 21.43
N ASP A 104 -6.83 14.01 21.53
CA ASP A 104 -6.69 13.00 22.59
C ASP A 104 -5.65 11.95 22.22
N VAL A 105 -5.58 11.58 20.96
CA VAL A 105 -4.64 10.61 20.38
C VAL A 105 -4.01 11.20 19.13
N ILE A 106 -2.74 10.91 18.91
CA ILE A 106 -1.98 11.30 17.72
C ILE A 106 -1.74 10.04 16.87
N TRP A 107 -2.03 10.13 15.59
CA TRP A 107 -1.68 9.11 14.60
C TRP A 107 -0.70 9.70 13.60
N ILE A 108 0.42 9.03 13.38
CA ILE A 108 1.48 9.47 12.46
C ILE A 108 1.78 8.36 11.47
N ARG A 109 1.85 8.72 10.17
CA ARG A 109 2.19 7.75 9.12
C ARG A 109 3.63 7.89 8.64
N GLY A 110 4.29 6.72 8.59
CA GLY A 110 5.62 6.52 8.02
C GLY A 110 6.76 7.17 8.79
N SER A 111 8.00 6.87 8.40
CA SER A 111 9.21 7.40 9.03
C SER A 111 9.36 8.89 8.84
N LYS A 112 8.95 9.44 7.68
CA LYS A 112 8.95 10.88 7.44
C LYS A 112 8.02 11.61 8.40
N GLY A 113 6.83 11.04 8.68
CA GLY A 113 5.91 11.56 9.68
C GLY A 113 6.53 11.61 11.07
N ILE A 114 7.22 10.54 11.48
CA ILE A 114 7.94 10.49 12.77
C ILE A 114 9.05 11.57 12.85
N ALA A 115 9.79 11.80 11.77
CA ALA A 115 10.79 12.87 11.75
C ALA A 115 10.17 14.26 11.96
N PHE A 116 9.02 14.52 11.37
CA PHE A 116 8.39 15.84 11.33
C PHE A 116 7.49 16.14 12.53
N ALA A 117 6.93 15.11 13.16
CA ALA A 117 5.91 15.26 14.18
C ALA A 117 6.17 14.40 15.44
N GLY A 118 7.07 13.43 15.41
CA GLY A 118 7.25 12.45 16.47
C GLY A 118 7.73 13.05 17.81
N LEU A 119 8.69 13.98 17.78
CA LEU A 119 9.14 14.67 18.98
C LEU A 119 8.04 15.60 19.53
N GLY A 120 7.31 16.29 18.65
CA GLY A 120 6.18 17.13 19.04
C GLY A 120 5.05 16.32 19.68
N ALA A 121 4.78 15.12 19.15
CA ALA A 121 3.82 14.18 19.72
C ALA A 121 4.25 13.73 21.12
N LEU A 122 5.50 13.29 21.28
CA LEU A 122 6.05 12.86 22.56
C LEU A 122 5.95 13.95 23.65
N ILE A 123 6.38 15.17 23.31
CA ILE A 123 6.32 16.32 24.26
C ILE A 123 4.87 16.73 24.56
N SER A 124 3.93 16.44 23.68
CA SER A 124 2.50 16.72 23.92
C SER A 124 1.89 15.80 24.99
N ARG A 125 2.59 14.73 25.38
CA ARG A 125 2.13 13.72 26.35
C ARG A 125 0.77 13.12 25.97
N ARG A 126 0.51 12.98 24.67
CA ARG A 126 -0.67 12.30 24.13
C ARG A 126 -0.26 10.94 23.60
N PRO A 127 -1.11 9.92 23.72
CA PRO A 127 -0.84 8.61 23.12
C PRO A 127 -0.53 8.73 21.63
N LEU A 128 0.51 8.03 21.17
CA LEU A 128 0.98 8.04 19.80
C LEU A 128 0.76 6.68 19.16
N VAL A 129 -0.01 6.65 18.09
CA VAL A 129 -0.13 5.53 17.16
C VAL A 129 0.78 5.80 15.96
N TRP A 130 1.77 4.96 15.73
CA TRP A 130 2.64 5.03 14.56
C TRP A 130 2.19 3.99 13.52
N ASP A 131 1.59 4.43 12.43
CA ASP A 131 1.32 3.61 11.24
C ASP A 131 2.58 3.60 10.38
N VAL A 132 3.31 2.49 10.41
CA VAL A 132 4.58 2.36 9.67
C VAL A 132 4.34 2.36 8.15
N GLY A 133 3.18 1.84 7.72
CA GLY A 133 2.87 1.73 6.30
C GLY A 133 3.79 0.72 5.60
N TYR A 134 4.24 1.10 4.42
CA TYR A 134 5.27 0.38 3.67
C TYR A 134 6.62 1.09 3.88
N GLU A 135 7.57 0.38 4.46
CA GLU A 135 8.92 0.87 4.73
C GLU A 135 9.96 -0.17 4.30
N LEU A 136 11.09 0.32 3.83
CA LEU A 136 12.25 -0.53 3.56
C LEU A 136 13.01 -0.85 4.85
N PRO A 137 13.83 -1.93 4.87
CA PRO A 137 14.65 -2.27 6.02
C PRO A 137 15.49 -1.09 6.52
N SER A 138 15.59 -0.96 7.84
CA SER A 138 16.27 0.14 8.52
C SER A 138 17.76 0.18 8.24
N ARG A 139 18.26 1.21 7.56
CA ARG A 139 19.69 1.43 7.30
C ARG A 139 20.11 2.86 7.67
N GLY A 140 21.36 3.04 8.03
CA GLY A 140 21.92 4.37 8.31
C GLY A 140 21.11 5.18 9.33
N LEU A 141 20.87 6.46 9.01
CA LEU A 141 20.11 7.38 9.88
C LEU A 141 18.64 6.97 10.08
N VAL A 142 18.02 6.33 9.09
CA VAL A 142 16.64 5.83 9.19
C VAL A 142 16.50 4.83 10.34
N ARG A 143 17.54 4.06 10.66
CA ARG A 143 17.56 3.15 11.81
C ARG A 143 17.35 3.88 13.15
N TRP A 144 17.97 5.03 13.31
CA TRP A 144 17.81 5.84 14.54
C TRP A 144 16.38 6.40 14.63
N LEU A 145 15.85 6.85 13.51
CA LEU A 145 14.49 7.35 13.43
C LEU A 145 13.45 6.24 13.75
N HIS A 146 13.68 5.03 13.23
CA HIS A 146 12.84 3.88 13.55
C HIS A 146 12.93 3.48 15.03
N ARG A 147 14.12 3.49 15.62
CA ARG A 147 14.29 3.25 17.07
C ARG A 147 13.57 4.30 17.91
N PHE A 148 13.69 5.56 17.53
CA PHE A 148 12.96 6.65 18.17
C PHE A 148 11.44 6.46 18.05
N GLY A 149 10.93 6.16 16.86
CA GLY A 149 9.50 5.89 16.63
C GLY A 149 8.97 4.73 17.48
N LEU A 150 9.70 3.60 17.53
CA LEU A 150 9.35 2.44 18.37
C LEU A 150 9.33 2.79 19.87
N TRP A 151 10.28 3.59 20.33
CA TRP A 151 10.33 4.03 21.72
C TRP A 151 9.20 5.01 22.04
N ALA A 152 8.97 6.01 21.19
CA ALA A 152 8.00 7.08 21.41
C ALA A 152 6.54 6.64 21.23
N ALA A 153 6.25 5.68 20.33
CA ALA A 153 4.90 5.24 20.08
C ALA A 153 4.36 4.33 21.19
N ASP A 154 3.07 4.47 21.50
CA ASP A 154 2.32 3.61 22.41
C ASP A 154 1.74 2.40 21.65
N ALA A 155 1.39 2.58 20.38
CA ALA A 155 1.01 1.50 19.47
C ALA A 155 1.70 1.69 18.10
N VAL A 156 2.08 0.58 17.47
CA VAL A 156 2.73 0.56 16.15
C VAL A 156 1.91 -0.35 15.23
N VAL A 157 1.41 0.21 14.14
CA VAL A 157 0.54 -0.49 13.21
C VAL A 157 1.30 -0.84 11.94
N PHE A 158 1.18 -2.09 11.51
CA PHE A 158 1.71 -2.64 10.26
C PHE A 158 0.58 -3.15 9.39
N GLN A 159 0.83 -3.26 8.09
CA GLN A 159 -0.13 -3.83 7.15
C GLN A 159 -0.15 -5.37 7.16
N TYR A 160 0.92 -6.03 7.65
CA TYR A 160 1.07 -7.46 7.73
C TYR A 160 2.00 -7.84 8.89
N ARG A 161 1.91 -9.09 9.40
CA ARG A 161 2.57 -9.53 10.65
C ARG A 161 4.09 -9.56 10.55
N ALA A 162 4.61 -10.06 9.43
CA ALA A 162 6.05 -10.18 9.23
C ALA A 162 6.77 -8.84 8.99
N ALA A 163 6.02 -7.73 8.78
CA ALA A 163 6.58 -6.41 8.48
C ALA A 163 7.59 -5.94 9.54
N ALA A 164 7.29 -6.16 10.81
CA ALA A 164 8.15 -5.70 11.91
C ALA A 164 9.54 -6.32 11.87
N ASP A 165 9.62 -7.63 11.64
CA ASP A 165 10.90 -8.35 11.57
C ASP A 165 11.71 -7.93 10.33
N GLY A 166 11.05 -7.74 9.20
CA GLY A 166 11.69 -7.27 7.95
C GLY A 166 12.22 -5.84 8.04
N ILE A 167 11.48 -4.94 8.70
CA ILE A 167 11.83 -3.51 8.80
C ILE A 167 12.87 -3.26 9.90
N PHE A 168 12.67 -3.83 11.09
CA PHE A 168 13.48 -3.50 12.27
C PHE A 168 14.52 -4.55 12.61
N GLY A 169 14.40 -5.76 12.08
CA GLY A 169 15.14 -6.95 12.49
C GLY A 169 14.52 -7.62 13.72
N SER A 170 14.57 -8.95 13.78
CA SER A 170 13.86 -9.78 14.76
C SER A 170 14.18 -9.44 16.22
N ARG A 171 15.44 -9.08 16.53
CA ARG A 171 15.84 -8.70 17.89
C ARG A 171 15.15 -7.43 18.40
N LEU A 172 15.04 -6.40 17.57
CA LEU A 172 14.39 -5.15 17.93
C LEU A 172 12.86 -5.29 17.90
N ALA A 173 12.34 -6.00 16.91
CA ALA A 173 10.91 -6.30 16.80
C ALA A 173 10.42 -7.08 18.03
N SER A 174 11.14 -8.09 18.50
CA SER A 174 10.81 -8.87 19.70
C SER A 174 10.70 -8.00 20.95
N ARG A 175 11.61 -7.03 21.13
CA ARG A 175 11.60 -6.10 22.28
C ARG A 175 10.34 -5.25 22.38
N TYR A 176 9.75 -4.86 21.25
CA TYR A 176 8.58 -3.96 21.17
C TYR A 176 7.30 -4.66 20.75
N ARG A 177 7.30 -5.99 20.66
CA ARG A 177 6.17 -6.80 20.14
C ARG A 177 4.83 -6.50 20.81
N ALA A 178 4.81 -6.18 22.09
CA ALA A 178 3.60 -5.83 22.82
C ALA A 178 2.87 -4.57 22.28
N LYS A 179 3.57 -3.69 21.55
CA LYS A 179 3.01 -2.49 20.93
C LYS A 179 2.52 -2.74 19.50
N PHE A 180 2.75 -3.92 18.92
CA PHE A 180 2.54 -4.20 17.50
C PHE A 180 1.14 -4.68 17.20
N HIS A 181 0.57 -4.10 16.16
CA HIS A 181 -0.74 -4.43 15.62
C HIS A 181 -0.61 -4.63 14.11
N ALA A 182 -0.85 -5.84 13.62
CA ALA A 182 -0.97 -6.11 12.19
C ALA A 182 -2.43 -5.89 11.79
N ILE A 183 -2.67 -4.86 10.99
CA ILE A 183 -4.02 -4.48 10.53
C ILE A 183 -3.99 -4.36 9.02
N ILE A 184 -4.59 -5.32 8.34
CA ILE A 184 -4.72 -5.33 6.88
C ILE A 184 -5.63 -4.17 6.47
N PRO A 185 -5.19 -3.31 5.53
CA PRO A 185 -6.00 -2.18 5.09
C PRO A 185 -7.29 -2.64 4.42
N GLY A 186 -8.40 -1.96 4.73
CA GLY A 186 -9.67 -2.21 4.07
C GLY A 186 -9.79 -1.52 2.71
N ILE A 187 -10.62 -2.09 1.84
CA ILE A 187 -11.02 -1.53 0.54
C ILE A 187 -12.54 -1.35 0.51
N ASP A 188 -13.01 -0.45 -0.36
CA ASP A 188 -14.44 -0.22 -0.57
C ASP A 188 -15.03 -1.32 -1.46
N LEU A 189 -15.52 -2.39 -0.82
CA LEU A 189 -16.13 -3.54 -1.49
C LEU A 189 -17.40 -3.15 -2.28
N ALA A 190 -18.16 -2.16 -1.80
CA ALA A 190 -19.38 -1.73 -2.45
C ALA A 190 -19.11 -1.13 -3.83
N SER A 191 -18.03 -0.37 -3.98
CA SER A 191 -17.62 0.20 -5.26
C SER A 191 -17.23 -0.84 -6.31
N LEU A 192 -16.87 -2.06 -5.89
CA LEU A 192 -16.44 -3.15 -6.76
C LEU A 192 -17.58 -4.10 -7.18
N ALA A 193 -18.75 -3.99 -6.54
CA ALA A 193 -19.87 -4.91 -6.72
C ALA A 193 -20.36 -5.03 -8.16
N ALA A 194 -20.36 -3.93 -8.93
CA ALA A 194 -20.73 -3.95 -10.34
C ALA A 194 -19.75 -4.78 -11.18
N CYS A 195 -18.45 -4.60 -10.98
CA CYS A 195 -17.40 -5.34 -11.68
C CYS A 195 -17.41 -6.84 -11.29
N SER A 196 -17.66 -7.15 -10.02
CA SER A 196 -17.80 -8.53 -9.54
C SER A 196 -18.98 -9.24 -10.21
N ARG A 197 -20.15 -8.60 -10.30
CA ARG A 197 -21.30 -9.16 -11.04
C ARG A 197 -21.01 -9.33 -12.52
N SER A 198 -20.41 -8.35 -13.18
CA SER A 198 -20.03 -8.43 -14.58
C SER A 198 -19.09 -9.61 -14.84
N ARG A 199 -18.12 -9.83 -13.95
CA ARG A 199 -17.21 -10.96 -14.05
C ARG A 199 -17.91 -12.29 -13.86
N ALA A 200 -18.79 -12.43 -12.86
CA ALA A 200 -19.53 -13.66 -12.57
C ALA A 200 -20.41 -14.12 -13.73
N THR A 201 -20.90 -13.20 -14.55
CA THR A 201 -21.73 -13.48 -15.73
C THR A 201 -20.96 -13.55 -17.04
N ARG A 202 -19.63 -13.36 -16.99
CA ARG A 202 -18.79 -13.34 -18.19
C ARG A 202 -18.70 -14.72 -18.82
N ALA A 203 -19.24 -14.85 -20.03
CA ALA A 203 -19.03 -16.03 -20.86
C ALA A 203 -17.67 -15.93 -21.56
N VAL A 204 -16.81 -16.92 -21.38
CA VAL A 204 -15.51 -17.00 -22.03
C VAL A 204 -15.57 -18.10 -23.08
N GLY A 205 -15.48 -17.73 -24.37
CA GLY A 205 -15.40 -18.69 -25.47
C GLY A 205 -14.13 -19.55 -25.34
N LYS A 206 -14.22 -20.82 -25.77
CA LYS A 206 -13.09 -21.76 -25.67
C LYS A 206 -11.83 -21.27 -26.41
N GLU A 207 -12.01 -20.53 -27.50
CA GLU A 207 -10.91 -19.99 -28.32
C GLU A 207 -10.48 -18.57 -27.93
N ALA A 208 -11.16 -17.96 -26.95
CA ALA A 208 -10.77 -16.61 -26.49
C ALA A 208 -9.38 -16.63 -25.85
N PRO A 209 -8.54 -15.60 -26.08
CA PRO A 209 -7.23 -15.53 -25.47
C PRO A 209 -7.32 -15.52 -23.94
N PHE A 210 -6.32 -16.12 -23.29
CA PHE A 210 -6.16 -16.03 -21.83
C PHE A 210 -5.58 -14.67 -21.46
N ARG A 211 -6.38 -13.84 -20.80
CA ARG A 211 -6.05 -12.44 -20.53
C ARG A 211 -5.38 -12.29 -19.16
N ILE A 212 -4.13 -11.87 -19.20
CA ILE A 212 -3.32 -11.59 -18.01
C ILE A 212 -3.26 -10.08 -17.81
N LEU A 213 -3.51 -9.62 -16.60
CA LEU A 213 -3.46 -8.22 -16.22
C LEU A 213 -2.37 -7.99 -15.16
N GLN A 214 -1.49 -7.02 -15.38
CA GLN A 214 -0.60 -6.48 -14.35
C GLN A 214 -0.89 -4.99 -14.14
N VAL A 215 -1.22 -4.60 -12.92
CA VAL A 215 -1.54 -3.20 -12.57
C VAL A 215 -0.50 -2.64 -11.61
N GLY A 216 0.09 -1.53 -11.99
CA GLY A 216 1.06 -0.80 -11.17
C GLY A 216 2.01 0.05 -11.99
N THR A 217 2.65 1.02 -11.35
CA THR A 217 3.67 1.86 -12.00
C THR A 217 4.77 1.01 -12.65
N ILE A 218 5.26 1.43 -13.81
CA ILE A 218 6.36 0.73 -14.48
C ILE A 218 7.67 1.12 -13.80
N CYS A 219 8.22 0.19 -13.02
CA CYS A 219 9.45 0.36 -12.24
C CYS A 219 10.01 -0.99 -11.78
N GLU A 220 11.29 -1.00 -11.39
CA GLU A 220 11.99 -2.22 -10.97
C GLU A 220 11.30 -2.93 -9.80
N ARG A 221 10.73 -2.19 -8.87
CA ARG A 221 9.99 -2.73 -7.73
C ARG A 221 8.79 -3.59 -8.14
N LYS A 222 8.07 -3.18 -9.20
CA LYS A 222 6.88 -3.90 -9.75
C LYS A 222 7.23 -5.07 -10.66
N ASN A 223 8.49 -5.16 -11.09
CA ASN A 223 9.11 -6.33 -11.71
C ASN A 223 8.38 -6.85 -12.96
N GLN A 224 7.97 -5.95 -13.87
CA GLN A 224 7.36 -6.34 -15.14
C GLN A 224 8.26 -7.23 -15.98
N ARG A 225 9.58 -7.14 -15.81
CA ARG A 225 10.57 -7.99 -16.49
C ARG A 225 10.37 -9.46 -16.20
N LEU A 226 10.08 -9.84 -14.94
CA LEU A 226 9.82 -11.23 -14.58
C LEU A 226 8.67 -11.82 -15.39
N LEU A 227 7.59 -11.04 -15.61
CA LEU A 227 6.47 -11.50 -16.44
C LEU A 227 6.89 -11.67 -17.90
N ILE A 228 7.69 -10.75 -18.46
CA ILE A 228 8.22 -10.89 -19.83
C ILE A 228 9.10 -12.14 -19.94
N GLU A 229 9.98 -12.40 -18.99
CA GLU A 229 10.84 -13.58 -18.93
C GLU A 229 10.01 -14.87 -18.76
N ALA A 230 8.97 -14.87 -17.94
CA ALA A 230 8.03 -16.00 -17.82
C ALA A 230 7.30 -16.29 -19.15
N LEU A 231 6.88 -15.25 -19.86
CA LEU A 231 6.27 -15.42 -21.19
C LEU A 231 7.27 -15.95 -22.23
N GLN A 232 8.55 -15.59 -22.14
CA GLN A 232 9.60 -16.18 -22.99
C GLN A 232 9.75 -17.67 -22.70
N CYS A 233 9.71 -18.10 -21.44
CA CYS A 233 9.71 -19.53 -21.10
C CYS A 233 8.47 -20.22 -21.67
N LEU A 234 7.29 -19.67 -21.48
CA LEU A 234 6.03 -20.21 -21.99
C LEU A 234 6.00 -20.29 -23.53
N SER A 235 6.64 -19.35 -24.22
CA SER A 235 6.69 -19.30 -25.69
C SER A 235 7.50 -20.45 -26.30
N ARG A 236 8.51 -20.96 -25.58
CA ARG A 236 9.32 -22.10 -26.03
C ARG A 236 8.48 -23.37 -26.24
N ASP A 237 7.43 -23.50 -25.41
CA ASP A 237 6.50 -24.62 -25.43
C ASP A 237 5.24 -24.33 -26.28
N GLY A 238 5.23 -23.23 -27.04
CA GLY A 238 4.10 -22.83 -27.89
C GLY A 238 2.90 -22.24 -27.13
N GLY A 239 3.00 -22.06 -25.82
CA GLY A 239 1.89 -21.63 -24.94
C GLY A 239 1.45 -20.18 -25.12
N CYS A 240 2.23 -19.31 -25.76
CA CYS A 240 1.92 -17.87 -25.88
C CYS A 240 0.91 -17.54 -26.97
N GLN A 241 0.57 -18.44 -27.89
CA GLN A 241 -0.32 -18.15 -29.05
C GLN A 241 -1.74 -17.75 -28.64
N SER A 242 -2.19 -18.17 -27.46
CA SER A 242 -3.52 -17.88 -26.91
C SER A 242 -3.48 -17.01 -25.66
N VAL A 243 -2.44 -16.19 -25.49
CA VAL A 243 -2.26 -15.31 -24.32
C VAL A 243 -2.27 -13.85 -24.76
N GLU A 244 -2.96 -13.01 -24.00
CA GLU A 244 -2.94 -11.55 -24.11
C GLU A 244 -2.52 -10.96 -22.74
N VAL A 245 -1.55 -10.06 -22.72
CA VAL A 245 -1.05 -9.45 -21.50
C VAL A 245 -1.22 -7.93 -21.56
N ARG A 246 -1.85 -7.36 -20.55
CA ARG A 246 -2.06 -5.92 -20.39
C ARG A 246 -1.27 -5.40 -19.18
N LEU A 247 -0.30 -4.51 -19.43
CA LEU A 247 0.46 -3.80 -18.41
C LEU A 247 -0.13 -2.41 -18.22
N VAL A 248 -0.75 -2.17 -17.06
CA VAL A 248 -1.46 -0.92 -16.74
C VAL A 248 -0.72 -0.15 -15.67
N GLY A 249 -0.38 1.10 -15.96
CA GLY A 249 0.24 2.04 -15.03
C GLY A 249 1.19 3.02 -15.70
N GLY A 250 1.38 4.16 -15.07
CA GLY A 250 2.31 5.19 -15.55
C GLY A 250 3.78 4.77 -15.40
N VAL A 251 4.64 5.33 -16.24
CA VAL A 251 6.08 5.13 -16.15
C VAL A 251 6.65 5.93 -14.98
N PHE A 252 7.22 5.25 -14.00
CA PHE A 252 7.90 5.87 -12.86
C PHE A 252 9.42 5.92 -13.05
N GLU A 253 10.00 4.86 -13.60
CA GLU A 253 11.44 4.74 -13.90
C GLU A 253 11.62 4.58 -15.42
N LYS A 254 12.04 5.67 -16.10
CA LYS A 254 12.16 5.70 -17.57
C LYS A 254 13.13 4.63 -18.09
N ALA A 255 14.34 4.55 -17.53
CA ALA A 255 15.36 3.59 -17.97
C ALA A 255 14.87 2.13 -17.81
N TYR A 256 14.14 1.82 -16.73
CA TYR A 256 13.53 0.51 -16.51
C TYR A 256 12.45 0.21 -17.57
N ALA A 257 11.61 1.20 -17.88
CA ALA A 257 10.55 1.03 -18.87
C ALA A 257 11.09 0.84 -20.29
N GLU A 258 12.14 1.60 -20.64
CA GLU A 258 12.83 1.48 -21.95
C GLU A 258 13.50 0.10 -22.10
N ASP A 259 14.22 -0.36 -21.07
CA ASP A 259 14.81 -1.70 -21.07
C ASP A 259 13.75 -2.81 -21.14
N SER A 260 12.63 -2.67 -20.44
CA SER A 260 11.54 -3.64 -20.49
C SER A 260 10.90 -3.72 -21.88
N ARG A 261 10.72 -2.57 -22.57
CA ARG A 261 10.21 -2.54 -23.95
C ARG A 261 11.21 -3.15 -24.95
N ARG A 262 12.51 -2.86 -24.78
CA ARG A 262 13.56 -3.47 -25.62
C ARG A 262 13.56 -4.99 -25.50
N ARG A 263 13.58 -5.51 -24.26
CA ARG A 263 13.49 -6.97 -24.00
C ARG A 263 12.24 -7.60 -24.61
N LEU A 264 11.11 -6.90 -24.55
CA LEU A 264 9.88 -7.36 -25.17
C LEU A 264 10.01 -7.41 -26.70
N ALA A 265 10.60 -6.39 -27.34
CA ALA A 265 10.84 -6.36 -28.78
C ALA A 265 11.77 -7.49 -29.21
N ASP A 266 12.87 -7.68 -28.48
CA ASP A 266 13.88 -8.73 -28.76
C ASP A 266 13.31 -10.15 -28.59
N SER A 267 12.27 -10.32 -27.78
CA SER A 267 11.63 -11.62 -27.50
C SER A 267 10.62 -12.06 -28.54
N GLY A 268 10.24 -11.22 -29.50
CA GLY A 268 9.16 -11.50 -30.46
C GLY A 268 7.73 -11.50 -29.86
N LEU A 269 7.57 -11.15 -28.57
CA LEU A 269 6.28 -11.15 -27.86
C LEU A 269 5.53 -9.80 -27.93
N GLY A 270 5.92 -8.92 -28.86
CA GLY A 270 5.32 -7.59 -28.99
C GLY A 270 3.82 -7.61 -29.31
N SER A 271 3.31 -8.65 -29.97
CA SER A 271 1.88 -8.84 -30.22
C SER A 271 1.11 -9.38 -29.02
N VAL A 272 1.81 -9.98 -28.04
CA VAL A 272 1.20 -10.60 -26.84
C VAL A 272 1.06 -9.60 -25.71
N VAL A 273 2.02 -8.67 -25.55
CA VAL A 273 2.11 -7.76 -24.40
C VAL A 273 1.86 -6.32 -24.81
N GLN A 274 0.89 -5.67 -24.16
CA GLN A 274 0.51 -4.28 -24.38
C GLN A 274 0.78 -3.42 -23.16
N PHE A 275 1.47 -2.28 -23.33
CA PHE A 275 1.62 -1.24 -22.32
C PHE A 275 0.49 -0.22 -22.49
N LEU A 276 -0.52 -0.25 -21.63
CA LEU A 276 -1.71 0.61 -21.74
C LEU A 276 -1.53 2.00 -21.09
N GLY A 277 -0.40 2.24 -20.38
CA GLY A 277 -0.20 3.47 -19.63
C GLY A 277 -1.15 3.61 -18.44
N TRP A 278 -1.38 4.85 -18.00
CA TRP A 278 -2.33 5.13 -16.93
C TRP A 278 -3.77 4.93 -17.42
N ARG A 279 -4.59 4.26 -16.59
CA ARG A 279 -6.01 3.99 -16.89
C ARG A 279 -6.85 4.28 -15.65
N ASP A 280 -8.04 4.80 -15.84
CA ASP A 280 -9.04 5.06 -14.78
C ASP A 280 -10.06 3.92 -14.65
N ASP A 281 -10.19 3.08 -15.68
CA ASP A 281 -11.11 1.92 -15.76
C ASP A 281 -10.48 0.59 -15.32
N VAL A 282 -9.53 0.63 -14.37
CA VAL A 282 -8.78 -0.55 -13.93
C VAL A 282 -9.69 -1.68 -13.45
N HIS A 283 -10.76 -1.38 -12.74
CA HIS A 283 -11.70 -2.39 -12.24
C HIS A 283 -12.48 -3.07 -13.38
N ALA A 284 -12.80 -2.37 -14.46
CA ALA A 284 -13.39 -2.98 -15.65
C ALA A 284 -12.39 -3.92 -16.33
N LEU A 285 -11.12 -3.51 -16.46
CA LEU A 285 -10.06 -4.37 -16.98
C LEU A 285 -9.84 -5.62 -16.11
N MET A 286 -9.98 -5.50 -14.78
CA MET A 286 -9.96 -6.64 -13.86
C MET A 286 -11.13 -7.60 -14.11
N ALA A 287 -12.33 -7.08 -14.36
CA ALA A 287 -13.50 -7.92 -14.66
C ALA A 287 -13.35 -8.69 -15.99
N GLU A 288 -12.63 -8.13 -16.96
CA GLU A 288 -12.35 -8.75 -18.25
C GLU A 288 -11.15 -9.72 -18.25
N ALA A 289 -10.25 -9.62 -17.28
CA ALA A 289 -9.04 -10.45 -17.22
C ALA A 289 -9.35 -11.86 -16.70
N ASP A 290 -8.50 -12.83 -17.02
CA ASP A 290 -8.57 -14.20 -16.50
C ASP A 290 -7.64 -14.39 -15.29
N LEU A 291 -6.55 -13.61 -15.20
CA LEU A 291 -5.56 -13.68 -14.13
C LEU A 291 -4.98 -12.29 -13.86
N LEU A 292 -4.89 -11.88 -12.58
CA LEU A 292 -4.03 -10.76 -12.17
C LEU A 292 -2.66 -11.30 -11.78
N VAL A 293 -1.58 -10.71 -12.28
CA VAL A 293 -0.21 -11.02 -11.86
C VAL A 293 0.43 -9.84 -11.13
N MET A 294 1.12 -10.12 -10.01
CA MET A 294 1.83 -9.12 -9.20
C MET A 294 3.20 -9.66 -8.79
N PRO A 295 4.20 -9.64 -9.69
CA PRO A 295 5.52 -10.20 -9.44
C PRO A 295 6.45 -9.25 -8.68
N SER A 296 5.89 -8.35 -7.88
CA SER A 296 6.63 -7.29 -7.20
C SER A 296 7.74 -7.82 -6.31
N LYS A 297 8.92 -7.17 -6.33
CA LYS A 297 10.04 -7.47 -5.44
C LYS A 297 9.79 -7.03 -3.98
N TYR A 298 8.99 -5.98 -3.81
CA TYR A 298 8.67 -5.40 -2.50
C TYR A 298 7.25 -4.83 -2.52
N GLU A 299 6.42 -5.23 -1.56
CA GLU A 299 5.08 -4.67 -1.33
C GLU A 299 4.69 -4.72 0.16
N GLY A 300 3.69 -3.89 0.53
CA GLY A 300 2.91 -4.13 1.74
C GLY A 300 1.78 -5.13 1.44
N VAL A 301 0.55 -4.69 1.64
CA VAL A 301 -0.65 -5.35 1.10
C VAL A 301 -1.19 -4.44 -0.01
N PRO A 302 -1.01 -4.81 -1.30
CA PRO A 302 -1.44 -3.98 -2.42
C PRO A 302 -2.97 -3.93 -2.54
N ASN A 303 -3.56 -2.73 -2.64
CA ASN A 303 -4.99 -2.60 -2.92
C ASN A 303 -5.39 -3.37 -4.18
N THR A 304 -4.57 -3.31 -5.23
CA THR A 304 -4.82 -3.99 -6.51
C THR A 304 -5.06 -5.49 -6.34
N VAL A 305 -4.32 -6.16 -5.44
CA VAL A 305 -4.52 -7.58 -5.15
C VAL A 305 -5.85 -7.78 -4.40
N GLN A 306 -6.13 -6.95 -3.39
CA GLN A 306 -7.39 -7.02 -2.64
C GLN A 306 -8.60 -6.73 -3.54
N GLU A 307 -8.51 -5.73 -4.42
CA GLU A 307 -9.54 -5.35 -5.39
C GLU A 307 -9.80 -6.48 -6.40
N ALA A 308 -8.75 -7.08 -6.95
CA ALA A 308 -8.86 -8.22 -7.86
C ALA A 308 -9.55 -9.41 -7.18
N MET A 309 -9.11 -9.77 -5.98
CA MET A 309 -9.75 -10.83 -5.19
C MET A 309 -11.23 -10.53 -4.93
N ALA A 310 -11.57 -9.29 -4.55
CA ALA A 310 -12.96 -8.89 -4.30
C ALA A 310 -13.84 -8.92 -5.57
N ILE A 311 -13.28 -8.72 -6.75
CA ILE A 311 -13.96 -8.85 -8.04
C ILE A 311 -14.13 -10.33 -8.43
N GLY A 312 -13.41 -11.25 -7.80
CA GLY A 312 -13.36 -12.66 -8.13
C GLY A 312 -12.34 -13.00 -9.22
N LEU A 313 -11.39 -12.09 -9.47
CA LEU A 313 -10.26 -12.34 -10.36
C LEU A 313 -9.19 -13.11 -9.58
N PRO A 314 -8.80 -14.33 -10.01
CA PRO A 314 -7.71 -15.04 -9.38
C PRO A 314 -6.40 -14.25 -9.49
N VAL A 315 -5.58 -14.34 -8.44
CA VAL A 315 -4.34 -13.57 -8.35
C VAL A 315 -3.13 -14.48 -8.26
N MET A 316 -2.06 -14.10 -8.96
CA MET A 316 -0.75 -14.72 -8.86
C MET A 316 0.23 -13.66 -8.39
N VAL A 317 0.78 -13.85 -7.20
CA VAL A 317 1.59 -12.86 -6.51
C VAL A 317 2.96 -13.42 -6.15
N SER A 318 3.94 -12.54 -5.97
CA SER A 318 5.22 -12.96 -5.44
C SER A 318 5.15 -13.20 -3.92
N ASN A 319 6.12 -13.93 -3.40
CA ASN A 319 6.28 -14.19 -1.97
C ASN A 319 6.82 -12.98 -1.17
N ALA A 320 6.70 -11.77 -1.72
CA ALA A 320 7.24 -10.54 -1.13
C ALA A 320 6.22 -9.84 -0.22
N GLY A 321 6.71 -9.31 0.89
CA GLY A 321 5.94 -8.44 1.78
C GLY A 321 4.73 -9.11 2.42
N GLY A 322 3.57 -8.43 2.35
CA GLY A 322 2.32 -8.92 2.93
C GLY A 322 1.45 -9.75 1.99
N MET A 323 1.87 -9.98 0.75
CA MET A 323 1.08 -10.74 -0.22
C MET A 323 0.83 -12.19 0.23
N PRO A 324 1.82 -12.93 0.81
CA PRO A 324 1.58 -14.28 1.33
C PRO A 324 0.64 -14.34 2.55
N GLU A 325 0.37 -13.21 3.21
CA GLU A 325 -0.57 -13.18 4.34
C GLU A 325 -2.02 -12.96 3.91
N VAL A 326 -2.25 -12.53 2.66
CA VAL A 326 -3.59 -12.26 2.11
C VAL A 326 -3.98 -13.21 0.99
N VAL A 327 -3.02 -13.93 0.40
CA VAL A 327 -3.24 -14.91 -0.65
C VAL A 327 -2.85 -16.29 -0.16
N ALA A 328 -3.79 -17.20 -0.02
CA ALA A 328 -3.54 -18.60 0.31
C ALA A 328 -3.21 -19.37 -0.97
N HIS A 329 -1.95 -19.85 -1.07
CA HIS A 329 -1.45 -20.57 -2.25
C HIS A 329 -2.32 -21.76 -2.61
N GLY A 330 -2.73 -21.85 -3.89
CA GLY A 330 -3.58 -22.91 -4.41
C GLY A 330 -5.06 -22.87 -3.97
N LYS A 331 -5.46 -21.85 -3.17
CA LYS A 331 -6.84 -21.71 -2.68
C LYS A 331 -7.48 -20.40 -3.10
N THR A 332 -6.85 -19.25 -2.80
CA THR A 332 -7.36 -17.92 -3.16
C THR A 332 -6.45 -17.21 -4.15
N GLY A 333 -5.48 -17.91 -4.69
CA GLY A 333 -4.47 -17.44 -5.64
C GLY A 333 -3.19 -18.25 -5.54
N TRP A 334 -2.14 -17.79 -6.20
CA TRP A 334 -0.84 -18.44 -6.20
C TRP A 334 0.23 -17.50 -5.66
N VAL A 335 1.12 -18.03 -4.84
CA VAL A 335 2.27 -17.31 -4.27
C VAL A 335 3.53 -17.96 -4.81
N LEU A 336 4.37 -17.22 -5.53
CA LEU A 336 5.55 -17.73 -6.25
C LEU A 336 6.80 -16.90 -5.87
N PRO A 337 8.02 -17.43 -6.09
CA PRO A 337 9.26 -16.65 -5.92
C PRO A 337 9.31 -15.44 -6.86
N ALA A 338 9.85 -14.29 -6.39
CA ALA A 338 9.94 -13.06 -7.18
C ALA A 338 11.08 -13.05 -8.23
N ASP A 339 11.83 -14.14 -8.35
CA ASP A 339 13.05 -14.29 -9.14
C ASP A 339 13.11 -15.61 -9.94
N ASP A 340 11.98 -16.32 -10.05
CA ASP A 340 11.88 -17.61 -10.76
C ASP A 340 10.88 -17.54 -11.92
N PRO A 341 11.27 -17.07 -13.12
CA PRO A 341 10.39 -16.94 -14.26
C PRO A 341 9.82 -18.28 -14.75
N GLU A 342 10.51 -19.40 -14.54
CA GLU A 342 10.03 -20.74 -14.95
C GLU A 342 8.83 -21.18 -14.09
N ALA A 343 8.89 -20.95 -12.77
CA ALA A 343 7.75 -21.21 -11.88
C ALA A 343 6.51 -20.38 -12.27
N TRP A 344 6.71 -19.11 -12.67
CA TRP A 344 5.61 -18.27 -13.17
C TRP A 344 5.06 -18.77 -14.49
N ALA A 345 5.94 -19.13 -15.46
CA ALA A 345 5.53 -19.69 -16.73
C ALA A 345 4.68 -20.95 -16.56
N LYS A 346 5.16 -21.90 -15.77
CA LYS A 346 4.46 -23.16 -15.48
C LYS A 346 3.08 -22.92 -14.84
N GLN A 347 2.99 -21.99 -13.90
CA GLN A 347 1.71 -21.70 -13.24
C GLN A 347 0.76 -20.92 -14.16
N ILE A 348 1.25 -20.01 -15.01
CA ILE A 348 0.45 -19.33 -16.04
C ILE A 348 -0.11 -20.37 -17.02
N ASP A 349 0.70 -21.33 -17.45
CA ASP A 349 0.28 -22.38 -18.37
C ASP A 349 -0.81 -23.28 -17.75
N ALA A 350 -0.63 -23.68 -16.51
CA ALA A 350 -1.64 -24.45 -15.76
C ALA A 350 -2.97 -23.70 -15.69
N CYS A 351 -2.95 -22.38 -15.38
CA CYS A 351 -4.13 -21.53 -15.34
C CYS A 351 -4.80 -21.38 -16.73
N ARG A 352 -4.00 -21.26 -17.79
CA ARG A 352 -4.49 -21.14 -19.16
C ARG A 352 -5.17 -22.42 -19.66
N LEU A 353 -4.61 -23.57 -19.30
CA LEU A 353 -5.12 -24.89 -19.69
C LEU A 353 -6.37 -25.30 -18.88
N ASP A 354 -6.42 -24.91 -17.61
CA ASP A 354 -7.54 -25.19 -16.72
C ASP A 354 -8.23 -23.88 -16.24
N ARG A 355 -9.11 -23.36 -17.10
CA ARG A 355 -9.87 -22.12 -16.79
C ARG A 355 -10.90 -22.32 -15.69
N GLU A 356 -11.35 -23.55 -15.48
CA GLU A 356 -12.28 -23.87 -14.40
C GLU A 356 -11.60 -23.75 -13.05
N LEU A 357 -10.38 -24.28 -12.89
CA LEU A 357 -9.57 -24.05 -11.68
C LEU A 357 -9.39 -22.56 -11.39
N CYS A 358 -9.11 -21.74 -12.43
CA CYS A 358 -9.03 -20.30 -12.27
C CYS A 358 -10.33 -19.68 -11.75
N ARG A 359 -11.49 -20.14 -12.24
CA ARG A 359 -12.80 -19.67 -11.79
C ARG A 359 -13.03 -20.01 -10.32
N GLU A 360 -12.79 -21.26 -9.92
CA GLU A 360 -12.95 -21.73 -8.54
C GLU A 360 -12.06 -20.96 -7.56
N VAL A 361 -10.78 -20.77 -7.92
CA VAL A 361 -9.83 -19.98 -7.12
C VAL A 361 -10.27 -18.52 -7.01
N GLY A 362 -10.80 -17.94 -8.09
CA GLY A 362 -11.36 -16.59 -8.09
C GLY A 362 -12.58 -16.43 -7.19
N GLU A 363 -13.49 -17.41 -7.20
CA GLU A 363 -14.67 -17.43 -6.31
C GLU A 363 -14.26 -17.56 -4.84
N ALA A 364 -13.31 -18.44 -4.54
CA ALA A 364 -12.73 -18.55 -3.19
C ALA A 364 -12.04 -17.26 -2.74
N ALA A 365 -11.35 -16.58 -3.68
CA ALA A 365 -10.73 -15.27 -3.41
C ALA A 365 -11.79 -14.20 -3.09
N ALA A 366 -12.91 -14.17 -3.82
CA ALA A 366 -14.01 -13.23 -3.57
C ALA A 366 -14.66 -13.45 -2.22
N ALA A 367 -14.93 -14.70 -1.85
CA ALA A 367 -15.47 -15.06 -0.54
C ALA A 367 -14.53 -14.60 0.59
N TYR A 368 -13.23 -14.87 0.46
CA TYR A 368 -12.23 -14.41 1.42
C TYR A 368 -12.16 -12.89 1.52
N ALA A 369 -12.19 -12.19 0.38
CA ALA A 369 -12.13 -10.74 0.35
C ALA A 369 -13.38 -10.10 1.01
N ALA A 370 -14.57 -10.65 0.78
CA ALA A 370 -15.80 -10.18 1.40
C ALA A 370 -15.75 -10.26 2.94
N GLU A 371 -15.16 -11.31 3.48
CA GLU A 371 -15.02 -11.49 4.92
C GLU A 371 -13.93 -10.60 5.55
N HIS A 372 -12.79 -10.40 4.85
CA HIS A 372 -11.57 -9.91 5.48
C HIS A 372 -11.16 -8.50 5.05
N PHE A 373 -11.57 -8.02 3.87
CA PHE A 373 -11.07 -6.77 3.29
C PHE A 373 -12.04 -5.58 3.38
N GLY A 374 -13.18 -5.74 4.05
CA GLY A 374 -14.12 -4.64 4.20
C GLY A 374 -13.57 -3.49 5.03
N THR A 375 -13.88 -2.25 4.63
CA THR A 375 -13.49 -1.02 5.34
C THR A 375 -14.01 -0.99 6.77
N GLU A 376 -15.17 -1.58 7.05
CA GLU A 376 -15.75 -1.64 8.39
C GLU A 376 -14.89 -2.46 9.38
N SER A 377 -14.43 -3.65 8.95
CA SER A 377 -13.53 -4.48 9.77
C SER A 377 -12.23 -3.74 10.07
N TRP A 378 -11.68 -3.08 9.06
CA TRP A 378 -10.50 -2.23 9.20
C TRP A 378 -10.72 -1.10 10.20
N GLY A 379 -11.84 -0.38 10.08
CA GLY A 379 -12.24 0.69 11.00
C GLY A 379 -12.36 0.22 12.46
N ARG A 380 -13.06 -0.91 12.69
CA ARG A 380 -13.20 -1.51 14.03
C ARG A 380 -11.84 -1.86 14.66
N GLN A 381 -10.92 -2.46 13.89
CA GLN A 381 -9.59 -2.81 14.38
C GLN A 381 -8.80 -1.57 14.79
N TYR A 382 -8.76 -0.53 13.95
CA TYR A 382 -8.10 0.73 14.28
C TYR A 382 -8.75 1.45 15.46
N ALA A 383 -10.08 1.55 15.48
CA ALA A 383 -10.82 2.13 16.60
C ALA A 383 -10.55 1.39 17.92
N GLY A 384 -10.44 0.06 17.86
CA GLY A 384 -10.06 -0.77 19.00
C GLY A 384 -8.66 -0.44 19.54
N VAL A 385 -7.67 -0.18 18.68
CA VAL A 385 -6.33 0.26 19.09
C VAL A 385 -6.42 1.66 19.74
N ILE A 386 -7.10 2.61 19.10
CA ILE A 386 -7.23 3.99 19.58
C ILE A 386 -7.97 4.04 20.93
N LYS A 387 -9.10 3.34 21.05
CA LYS A 387 -9.93 3.33 22.27
C LYS A 387 -9.18 2.75 23.47
N ARG A 388 -8.32 1.75 23.28
CA ARG A 388 -7.48 1.19 24.35
C ARG A 388 -6.42 2.15 24.89
N LEU A 389 -5.96 3.10 24.07
CA LEU A 389 -4.96 4.10 24.46
C LEU A 389 -5.57 5.29 25.26
N VAL A 390 -6.88 5.44 25.21
CA VAL A 390 -7.62 6.47 25.98
C VAL A 390 -8.57 5.78 26.95
N PRO A 391 -8.11 5.34 28.15
CA PRO A 391 -8.97 4.68 29.13
C PRO A 391 -10.11 5.61 29.56
N ASN A 392 -11.32 5.04 29.68
CA ASN A 392 -12.49 5.73 30.20
C ASN A 392 -12.15 6.37 31.56
N GLY A 393 -12.11 7.70 31.63
CA GLY A 393 -12.06 8.43 32.91
C GLY A 393 -10.83 9.28 33.20
N ARG A 394 -9.84 9.41 32.31
CA ARG A 394 -8.74 10.37 32.54
C ARG A 394 -8.81 11.55 31.57
N ARG A 395 -9.75 12.48 31.86
CA ARG A 395 -9.52 13.89 31.54
C ARG A 395 -8.44 14.38 32.52
N ARG A 396 -7.20 14.48 32.11
CA ARG A 396 -6.16 15.22 32.79
C ARG A 396 -6.06 16.63 32.24
#